data_81855e0f5366ba11acf602098e4e1f93
#
_entry.id   81855e0f5366ba11acf602098e4e1f93
#
_cell.length_a   1.000
_cell.length_b   1.000
_cell.length_c   1.000
_cell.angle_alpha   90.00
_cell.angle_beta   90.00
_cell.angle_gamma   90.00
#
_symmetry.space_group_name_H-M   'P 1'
#
loop_
_entity.id
_entity.type
_entity.pdbx_description
1 polymer ?
#
loop_
_entity_poly.entity_id
_entity_poly.type
_entity_poly.pdbx_seq_one_letter_code
_entity_poly.pdbx_strand_id
1 'polypeptide(L)'
;GGVSTWMHQYITIMKEHEFVLWVIGAKAEQKGKFVYDLPDNVTEIHEVFLDDALKIRENGVRYVRFSPEEECALGEVMDCKSPDWEILFRLYQERKINPMSYLKSEAFLRILETICEERYPYIAFADAFHTIRSMMLPVLYLLGTFVPQADAYHAISTGYGGLLASLGSWKYKKPLMLTEHGIYTREREEEIIRASWVAPAF
;
A
#
# COMPACT_ATOMS: atom_id res chain seq x y z
N GLY A 1 6.68 -12.81 16.88
CA GLY A 1 6.84 -13.70 15.73
C GLY A 1 8.23 -13.59 15.13
N GLY A 2 8.62 -14.52 14.25
CA GLY A 2 10.00 -14.62 13.71
C GLY A 2 10.54 -13.34 13.08
N VAL A 3 9.75 -12.66 12.22
CA VAL A 3 10.17 -11.43 11.52
C VAL A 3 10.43 -10.28 12.50
N SER A 4 9.55 -10.06 13.47
CA SER A 4 9.71 -8.97 14.46
C SER A 4 10.94 -9.20 15.35
N THR A 5 11.21 -10.45 15.73
CA THR A 5 12.41 -10.80 16.50
C THR A 5 13.66 -10.58 15.68
N TRP A 6 13.66 -11.00 14.41
CA TRP A 6 14.76 -10.77 13.49
C TRP A 6 15.05 -9.27 13.32
N MET A 7 14.01 -8.48 13.07
CA MET A 7 14.15 -7.02 12.91
C MET A 7 14.74 -6.37 14.16
N HIS A 8 14.25 -6.74 15.36
CA HIS A 8 14.77 -6.23 16.62
C HIS A 8 16.26 -6.57 16.80
N GLN A 9 16.66 -7.83 16.52
CA GLN A 9 18.06 -8.24 16.57
C GLN A 9 18.92 -7.50 15.55
N TYR A 10 18.43 -7.36 14.30
CA TYR A 10 19.11 -6.64 13.24
C TYR A 10 19.42 -5.20 13.65
N ILE A 11 18.43 -4.44 14.13
CA ILE A 11 18.61 -3.07 14.59
C ILE A 11 19.59 -3.02 15.77
N THR A 12 19.45 -3.93 16.76
CA THR A 12 20.31 -3.96 17.94
C THR A 12 21.79 -4.21 17.62
N ILE A 13 22.07 -5.00 16.59
CA ILE A 13 23.45 -5.30 16.16
C ILE A 13 24.05 -4.15 15.36
N MET A 14 23.25 -3.46 14.54
CA MET A 14 23.68 -2.40 13.63
C MET A 14 23.82 -1.04 14.36
N LYS A 15 24.61 -0.99 15.42
CA LYS A 15 24.75 0.17 16.32
C LYS A 15 25.31 1.43 15.66
N GLU A 16 26.00 1.27 14.53
CA GLU A 16 26.61 2.37 13.78
C GLU A 16 25.61 3.10 12.88
N HIS A 17 24.36 2.61 12.80
CA HIS A 17 23.28 3.17 12.00
C HIS A 17 22.15 3.67 12.87
N GLU A 18 21.56 4.78 12.47
CA GLU A 18 20.31 5.28 13.04
C GLU A 18 19.14 4.74 12.22
N PHE A 19 18.09 4.30 12.90
CA PHE A 19 16.92 3.72 12.28
C PHE A 19 15.69 4.59 12.49
N VAL A 20 15.00 4.83 11.36
CA VAL A 20 13.65 5.38 11.33
C VAL A 20 12.69 4.22 11.03
N LEU A 21 11.80 3.91 11.96
CA LEU A 21 10.82 2.85 11.74
C LEU A 21 9.58 3.41 11.03
N TRP A 22 9.29 2.85 9.87
CA TRP A 22 8.06 3.15 9.15
C TRP A 22 7.13 1.92 9.23
N VAL A 23 6.17 1.99 10.14
CA VAL A 23 5.38 0.86 10.60
C VAL A 23 3.99 0.90 9.98
N ILE A 24 3.55 -0.22 9.41
CA ILE A 24 2.19 -0.40 8.90
C ILE A 24 1.42 -1.26 9.90
N GLY A 25 0.40 -0.70 10.50
CA GLY A 25 -0.52 -1.36 11.40
C GLY A 25 -1.89 -1.59 10.80
N ALA A 26 -2.59 -2.61 11.25
CA ALA A 26 -3.95 -2.87 10.80
C ALA A 26 -4.96 -1.88 11.41
N LYS A 27 -4.81 -1.55 12.69
CA LYS A 27 -5.76 -0.73 13.47
C LYS A 27 -5.07 0.39 14.21
N ALA A 28 -5.60 1.60 14.12
CA ALA A 28 -5.10 2.79 14.82
C ALA A 28 -5.11 2.69 16.35
N GLU A 29 -5.93 1.79 16.91
CA GLU A 29 -5.95 1.49 18.35
C GLU A 29 -4.63 0.86 18.85
N GLN A 30 -3.82 0.34 17.95
CA GLN A 30 -2.52 -0.28 18.25
C GLN A 30 -1.38 0.75 18.28
N LYS A 31 -1.67 2.02 18.02
CA LYS A 31 -0.67 3.08 17.97
C LYS A 31 0.17 3.13 19.25
N GLY A 32 1.49 3.17 19.08
CA GLY A 32 2.45 3.25 20.19
C GLY A 32 2.59 1.96 21.02
N LYS A 33 1.96 0.86 20.64
CA LYS A 33 2.02 -0.41 21.37
C LYS A 33 3.07 -1.34 20.74
N PHE A 34 4.28 -1.25 21.22
CA PHE A 34 5.39 -2.10 20.78
C PHE A 34 5.56 -3.30 21.72
N VAL A 35 5.86 -4.46 21.14
CA VAL A 35 6.06 -5.72 21.88
C VAL A 35 7.45 -5.78 22.50
N TYR A 36 8.42 -5.09 21.89
CA TYR A 36 9.82 -5.05 22.31
C TYR A 36 10.20 -3.64 22.74
N ASP A 37 11.12 -3.54 23.71
CA ASP A 37 11.80 -2.30 23.98
C ASP A 37 12.59 -1.88 22.73
N LEU A 38 12.49 -0.61 22.38
CA LEU A 38 13.15 -0.11 21.19
C LEU A 38 14.65 0.11 21.48
N PRO A 39 15.55 -0.37 20.60
CA PRO A 39 16.96 -0.08 20.70
C PRO A 39 17.26 1.43 20.64
N ASP A 40 18.33 1.87 21.32
CA ASP A 40 18.71 3.28 21.44
C ASP A 40 19.01 3.97 20.08
N ASN A 41 19.33 3.19 19.06
CA ASN A 41 19.57 3.66 17.70
C ASN A 41 18.31 3.79 16.82
N VAL A 42 17.13 3.59 17.39
CA VAL A 42 15.85 3.96 16.77
C VAL A 42 15.55 5.42 17.11
N THR A 43 15.66 6.31 16.14
CA THR A 43 15.52 7.76 16.34
C THR A 43 14.12 8.28 16.10
N GLU A 44 13.39 7.66 15.18
CA GLU A 44 12.02 8.08 14.82
C GLU A 44 11.13 6.87 14.54
N ILE A 45 9.81 7.05 14.77
CA ILE A 45 8.79 6.06 14.44
C ILE A 45 7.63 6.75 13.75
N HIS A 46 7.32 6.31 12.54
CA HIS A 46 6.17 6.75 11.76
C HIS A 46 5.22 5.59 11.58
N GLU A 47 4.04 5.67 12.18
CA GLU A 47 3.01 4.65 12.12
C GLU A 47 1.92 5.04 11.13
N VAL A 48 1.55 4.11 10.26
CA VAL A 48 0.47 4.23 9.29
C VAL A 48 -0.51 3.09 9.52
N PHE A 49 -1.80 3.39 9.63
CA PHE A 49 -2.81 2.37 9.93
C PHE A 49 -3.78 2.20 8.77
N LEU A 50 -3.97 0.93 8.35
CA LEU A 50 -4.82 0.63 7.19
C LEU A 50 -6.30 0.92 7.43
N ASP A 51 -6.77 0.87 8.68
CA ASP A 51 -8.15 1.24 9.02
C ASP A 51 -8.42 2.75 8.89
N ASP A 52 -7.38 3.59 8.85
CA ASP A 52 -7.53 5.01 8.55
C ASP A 52 -7.93 5.25 7.09
N ALA A 53 -7.60 4.33 6.19
CA ALA A 53 -8.09 4.36 4.82
C ALA A 53 -9.63 4.31 4.76
N LEU A 54 -10.26 3.55 5.64
CA LEU A 54 -11.72 3.44 5.73
C LEU A 54 -12.38 4.69 6.33
N LYS A 55 -11.61 5.51 7.04
CA LYS A 55 -12.07 6.76 7.67
C LYS A 55 -11.93 7.97 6.75
N ILE A 56 -11.37 7.80 5.54
CA ILE A 56 -11.25 8.89 4.58
C ILE A 56 -12.63 9.45 4.28
N ARG A 57 -12.86 10.70 4.66
CA ARG A 57 -14.14 11.37 4.48
C ARG A 57 -14.43 11.54 2.98
N GLU A 58 -15.61 11.14 2.59
CA GLU A 58 -16.12 11.33 1.23
C GLU A 58 -16.53 12.79 0.96
N ASN A 59 -16.75 13.57 2.02
CA ASN A 59 -17.14 14.97 1.91
C ASN A 59 -15.96 15.81 1.42
N GLY A 60 -16.18 16.53 0.32
CA GLY A 60 -15.16 17.40 -0.27
C GLY A 60 -14.21 16.69 -1.25
N VAL A 61 -14.52 15.45 -1.65
CA VAL A 61 -13.82 14.79 -2.76
C VAL A 61 -14.02 15.63 -4.03
N ARG A 62 -12.92 16.19 -4.53
CA ARG A 62 -12.95 17.01 -5.74
C ARG A 62 -13.00 16.11 -6.96
N TYR A 63 -13.75 16.54 -7.98
CA TYR A 63 -13.60 15.97 -9.31
C TYR A 63 -12.16 16.14 -9.78
N VAL A 64 -11.52 15.06 -10.15
CA VAL A 64 -10.14 15.03 -10.65
C VAL A 64 -10.17 14.50 -12.08
N ARG A 65 -9.56 15.23 -12.98
CA ARG A 65 -9.30 14.74 -14.32
C ARG A 65 -7.95 14.03 -14.32
N PHE A 66 -7.96 12.76 -14.68
CA PHE A 66 -6.76 11.96 -14.86
C PHE A 66 -6.28 12.06 -16.31
N SER A 67 -4.96 12.03 -16.50
CA SER A 67 -4.38 11.89 -17.83
C SER A 67 -4.54 10.45 -18.35
N PRO A 68 -4.42 10.19 -19.67
CA PRO A 68 -4.45 8.82 -20.18
C PRO A 68 -3.40 7.91 -19.55
N GLU A 69 -2.21 8.43 -19.26
CA GLU A 69 -1.13 7.68 -18.62
C GLU A 69 -1.46 7.36 -17.15
N GLU A 70 -2.08 8.31 -16.42
CA GLU A 70 -2.54 8.09 -15.05
C GLU A 70 -3.67 7.06 -15.00
N GLU A 71 -4.64 7.12 -15.93
CA GLU A 71 -5.71 6.13 -16.04
C GLU A 71 -5.15 4.75 -16.39
N CYS A 72 -4.18 4.68 -17.30
CA CYS A 72 -3.50 3.43 -17.65
C CYS A 72 -2.82 2.81 -16.42
N ALA A 73 -1.97 3.58 -15.72
CA ALA A 73 -1.27 3.09 -14.54
C ALA A 73 -2.22 2.64 -13.42
N LEU A 74 -3.30 3.37 -13.17
CA LEU A 74 -4.34 3.00 -12.21
C LEU A 74 -5.08 1.72 -12.63
N GLY A 75 -5.37 1.58 -13.91
CA GLY A 75 -6.01 0.40 -14.50
C GLY A 75 -5.12 -0.85 -14.39
N GLU A 76 -3.82 -0.71 -14.62
CA GLU A 76 -2.87 -1.81 -14.49
C GLU A 76 -2.75 -2.32 -13.06
N VAL A 77 -2.83 -1.44 -12.04
CA VAL A 77 -2.92 -1.88 -10.64
C VAL A 77 -4.21 -2.67 -10.40
N MET A 78 -5.36 -2.19 -10.91
CA MET A 78 -6.65 -2.88 -10.78
C MET A 78 -6.63 -4.26 -11.43
N ASP A 79 -5.93 -4.39 -12.54
CA ASP A 79 -5.82 -5.64 -13.31
C ASP A 79 -4.63 -6.52 -12.86
N CYS A 80 -3.99 -6.19 -11.74
CA CYS A 80 -2.83 -6.89 -11.19
C CYS A 80 -1.67 -7.03 -12.20
N LYS A 81 -1.52 -6.05 -13.07
CA LYS A 81 -0.39 -5.92 -14.01
C LYS A 81 0.77 -5.15 -13.37
N SER A 82 1.79 -4.85 -14.14
CA SER A 82 2.96 -4.08 -13.72
C SER A 82 2.82 -2.62 -14.14
N PRO A 83 2.23 -1.74 -13.32
CA PRO A 83 2.03 -0.34 -13.66
C PRO A 83 3.32 0.45 -13.68
N ASP A 84 3.31 1.60 -14.30
CA ASP A 84 4.32 2.62 -14.07
C ASP A 84 4.10 3.25 -12.69
N TRP A 85 4.85 2.72 -11.71
CA TRP A 85 4.78 3.18 -10.32
C TRP A 85 5.19 4.65 -10.15
N GLU A 86 6.08 5.18 -11.01
CA GLU A 86 6.50 6.57 -10.92
C GLU A 86 5.34 7.53 -11.19
N ILE A 87 4.47 7.21 -12.15
CA ILE A 87 3.23 7.97 -12.40
C ILE A 87 2.34 7.98 -11.17
N LEU A 88 2.15 6.82 -10.54
CA LEU A 88 1.33 6.69 -9.33
C LEU A 88 1.95 7.44 -8.14
N PHE A 89 3.26 7.36 -7.96
CA PHE A 89 3.96 8.10 -6.91
C PHE A 89 3.79 9.61 -7.08
N ARG A 90 3.96 10.14 -8.29
CA ARG A 90 3.71 11.57 -8.57
C ARG A 90 2.25 11.94 -8.31
N LEU A 91 1.32 11.12 -8.75
CA LEU A 91 -0.11 11.36 -8.58
C LEU A 91 -0.50 11.57 -7.11
N TYR A 92 0.02 10.74 -6.21
CA TYR A 92 -0.33 10.79 -4.80
C TYR A 92 0.61 11.67 -3.94
N GLN A 93 1.89 11.78 -4.28
CA GLN A 93 2.85 12.58 -3.52
C GLN A 93 2.91 14.04 -3.96
N GLU A 94 2.82 14.33 -5.25
CA GLU A 94 2.94 15.70 -5.79
C GLU A 94 1.57 16.35 -5.97
N ARG A 95 0.64 15.67 -6.67
CA ARG A 95 -0.73 16.16 -6.87
C ARG A 95 -1.61 15.98 -5.62
N LYS A 96 -1.20 15.14 -4.66
CA LYS A 96 -1.92 14.87 -3.40
C LYS A 96 -3.38 14.49 -3.60
N ILE A 97 -3.62 13.60 -4.55
CA ILE A 97 -4.96 13.13 -4.87
C ILE A 97 -5.51 12.30 -3.70
N ASN A 98 -6.76 12.60 -3.34
CA ASN A 98 -7.47 11.76 -2.38
C ASN A 98 -7.82 10.41 -3.05
N PRO A 99 -7.55 9.27 -2.41
CA PRO A 99 -7.92 7.93 -2.93
C PRO A 99 -9.37 7.84 -3.42
N MET A 100 -10.30 8.49 -2.71
CA MET A 100 -11.71 8.51 -3.06
C MET A 100 -11.99 9.27 -4.35
N SER A 101 -11.12 10.20 -4.78
CA SER A 101 -11.28 10.91 -6.05
C SER A 101 -11.18 9.96 -7.25
N TYR A 102 -10.32 8.94 -7.17
CA TYR A 102 -10.25 7.89 -8.19
C TYR A 102 -11.40 6.89 -8.04
N LEU A 103 -11.61 6.34 -6.85
CA LEU A 103 -12.59 5.28 -6.59
C LEU A 103 -14.06 5.73 -6.83
N LYS A 104 -14.31 7.03 -6.97
CA LYS A 104 -15.60 7.63 -7.35
C LYS A 104 -15.62 8.21 -8.77
N SER A 105 -14.55 8.05 -9.53
CA SER A 105 -14.46 8.61 -10.88
C SER A 105 -15.12 7.71 -11.91
N GLU A 106 -15.52 8.33 -13.03
CA GLU A 106 -15.96 7.60 -14.21
C GLU A 106 -14.85 6.72 -14.79
N ALA A 107 -13.58 7.15 -14.65
CA ALA A 107 -12.43 6.36 -15.07
C ALA A 107 -12.37 5.03 -14.34
N PHE A 108 -12.56 5.02 -13.00
CA PHE A 108 -12.60 3.80 -12.21
C PHE A 108 -13.72 2.86 -12.69
N LEU A 109 -14.91 3.38 -12.89
CA LEU A 109 -16.06 2.55 -13.31
C LEU A 109 -15.85 1.98 -14.71
N ARG A 110 -15.36 2.77 -15.66
CA ARG A 110 -15.07 2.32 -17.03
C ARG A 110 -14.01 1.23 -17.08
N ILE A 111 -12.93 1.40 -16.32
CA ILE A 111 -11.84 0.40 -16.23
C ILE A 111 -12.37 -0.89 -15.58
N LEU A 112 -13.15 -0.75 -14.50
CA LEU A 112 -13.76 -1.88 -13.82
C LEU A 112 -14.69 -2.67 -14.75
N GLU A 113 -15.53 -1.98 -15.52
CA GLU A 113 -16.44 -2.58 -16.49
C GLU A 113 -15.64 -3.41 -17.52
N THR A 114 -14.58 -2.84 -18.10
CA THR A 114 -13.68 -3.55 -19.02
C THR A 114 -13.08 -4.80 -18.38
N ILE A 115 -12.57 -4.71 -17.16
CA ILE A 115 -12.00 -5.86 -16.45
C ILE A 115 -13.04 -6.95 -16.20
N CYS A 116 -14.28 -6.55 -15.82
CA CYS A 116 -15.36 -7.49 -15.59
C CYS A 116 -15.76 -8.22 -16.88
N GLU A 117 -15.90 -7.50 -17.99
CA GLU A 117 -16.26 -8.09 -19.29
C GLU A 117 -15.20 -9.05 -19.80
N GLU A 118 -13.92 -8.71 -19.69
CA GLU A 118 -12.81 -9.49 -20.22
C GLU A 118 -12.44 -10.70 -19.36
N ARG A 119 -12.48 -10.56 -18.03
CA ARG A 119 -11.92 -11.57 -17.12
C ARG A 119 -12.95 -12.24 -16.21
N TYR A 120 -14.02 -11.52 -15.85
CA TYR A 120 -14.98 -11.97 -14.84
C TYR A 120 -16.44 -11.86 -15.32
N PRO A 121 -16.78 -12.38 -16.50
CA PRO A 121 -18.11 -12.20 -17.11
C PRO A 121 -19.27 -12.82 -16.31
N TYR A 122 -18.95 -13.68 -15.35
CA TYR A 122 -19.96 -14.38 -14.53
C TYR A 122 -20.11 -13.80 -13.12
N ILE A 123 -19.33 -12.77 -12.77
CA ILE A 123 -19.40 -12.11 -11.47
C ILE A 123 -20.38 -10.94 -11.56
N ALA A 124 -21.23 -10.80 -10.54
CA ALA A 124 -22.08 -9.61 -10.42
C ALA A 124 -21.19 -8.35 -10.30
N PHE A 125 -21.50 -7.32 -11.10
CA PHE A 125 -20.71 -6.08 -11.11
C PHE A 125 -20.57 -5.46 -9.72
N ALA A 126 -21.61 -5.54 -8.88
CA ALA A 126 -21.55 -5.05 -7.49
C ALA A 126 -20.48 -5.77 -6.67
N ASP A 127 -20.34 -7.09 -6.83
CA ASP A 127 -19.35 -7.89 -6.11
C ASP A 127 -17.93 -7.54 -6.58
N ALA A 128 -17.74 -7.41 -7.90
CA ALA A 128 -16.50 -6.94 -8.49
C ALA A 128 -16.13 -5.54 -7.98
N PHE A 129 -17.09 -4.62 -7.99
CA PHE A 129 -16.92 -3.26 -7.49
C PHE A 129 -16.44 -3.23 -6.04
N HIS A 130 -17.12 -3.94 -5.15
CA HIS A 130 -16.75 -3.96 -3.74
C HIS A 130 -15.41 -4.63 -3.50
N THR A 131 -15.12 -5.71 -4.19
CA THR A 131 -13.85 -6.45 -4.08
C THR A 131 -12.67 -5.57 -4.54
N ILE A 132 -12.71 -5.07 -5.76
CA ILE A 132 -11.62 -4.26 -6.33
C ILE A 132 -11.44 -2.96 -5.55
N ARG A 133 -12.52 -2.28 -5.16
CA ARG A 133 -12.44 -1.09 -4.30
C ARG A 133 -11.76 -1.39 -2.97
N SER A 134 -12.07 -2.52 -2.34
CA SER A 134 -11.47 -2.92 -1.06
C SER A 134 -9.98 -3.26 -1.21
N MET A 135 -9.56 -3.81 -2.35
CA MET A 135 -8.15 -4.06 -2.66
C MET A 135 -7.38 -2.77 -2.96
N MET A 136 -7.98 -1.86 -3.72
CA MET A 136 -7.33 -0.62 -4.17
C MET A 136 -7.17 0.41 -3.04
N LEU A 137 -8.17 0.53 -2.17
CA LEU A 137 -8.21 1.61 -1.17
C LEU A 137 -6.97 1.65 -0.27
N PRO A 138 -6.48 0.55 0.32
CA PRO A 138 -5.26 0.57 1.12
C PRO A 138 -4.02 0.97 0.31
N VAL A 139 -3.89 0.48 -0.92
CA VAL A 139 -2.77 0.81 -1.81
C VAL A 139 -2.73 2.31 -2.09
N LEU A 140 -3.84 2.87 -2.57
CA LEU A 140 -3.94 4.29 -2.89
C LEU A 140 -3.75 5.19 -1.65
N TYR A 141 -4.25 4.75 -0.49
CA TYR A 141 -4.04 5.43 0.78
C TYR A 141 -2.55 5.49 1.14
N LEU A 142 -1.85 4.35 1.07
CA LEU A 142 -0.41 4.28 1.38
C LEU A 142 0.43 5.16 0.46
N LEU A 143 0.08 5.27 -0.83
CA LEU A 143 0.77 6.15 -1.78
C LEU A 143 0.70 7.63 -1.38
N GLY A 144 -0.35 8.04 -0.68
CA GLY A 144 -0.55 9.41 -0.21
C GLY A 144 0.02 9.71 1.18
N THR A 145 0.62 8.74 1.87
CA THR A 145 1.11 8.91 3.24
C THR A 145 2.36 9.76 3.31
N PHE A 146 2.69 10.24 4.52
CA PHE A 146 3.95 10.89 4.79
C PHE A 146 5.11 9.91 4.53
N VAL A 147 6.17 10.40 3.92
CA VAL A 147 7.37 9.61 3.62
C VAL A 147 8.52 10.13 4.47
N PRO A 148 9.03 9.36 5.45
CA PRO A 148 10.17 9.78 6.25
C PRO A 148 11.43 9.85 5.38
N GLN A 149 12.30 10.82 5.66
CA GLN A 149 13.57 10.95 4.96
C GLN A 149 14.60 10.02 5.57
N ALA A 150 15.31 9.28 4.73
CA ALA A 150 16.39 8.37 5.13
C ALA A 150 17.45 8.27 4.04
N ASP A 151 18.63 7.73 4.36
CA ASP A 151 19.71 7.50 3.39
C ASP A 151 19.59 6.17 2.66
N ALA A 152 18.78 5.25 3.17
CA ALA A 152 18.40 4.01 2.51
C ALA A 152 17.02 3.56 3.02
N TYR A 153 16.28 2.82 2.20
CA TYR A 153 15.00 2.24 2.55
C TYR A 153 15.11 0.72 2.53
N HIS A 154 14.74 0.10 3.64
CA HIS A 154 14.82 -1.34 3.79
C HIS A 154 13.44 -1.92 4.12
N ALA A 155 12.80 -2.56 3.16
CA ALA A 155 11.59 -3.34 3.39
C ALA A 155 11.96 -4.73 3.92
N ILE A 156 11.26 -5.17 4.97
CA ILE A 156 11.43 -6.50 5.57
C ILE A 156 10.37 -7.49 5.10
N SER A 157 9.61 -7.12 4.09
CA SER A 157 8.66 -7.96 3.34
C SER A 157 8.25 -7.25 2.06
N THR A 158 7.82 -7.99 1.05
CA THR A 158 7.10 -7.47 -0.12
C THR A 158 5.72 -6.93 0.28
N GLY A 159 4.90 -6.57 -0.68
CA GLY A 159 3.56 -6.02 -0.45
C GLY A 159 3.61 -4.58 0.04
N TYR A 160 2.85 -4.24 1.05
CA TYR A 160 2.75 -2.86 1.53
C TYR A 160 4.09 -2.29 2.02
N GLY A 161 4.93 -3.10 2.66
CA GLY A 161 6.28 -2.71 3.09
C GLY A 161 7.17 -2.37 1.89
N GLY A 162 7.19 -3.24 0.89
CA GLY A 162 7.90 -3.01 -0.37
C GLY A 162 7.40 -1.77 -1.11
N LEU A 163 6.07 -1.56 -1.15
CA LEU A 163 5.47 -0.37 -1.77
C LEU A 163 5.96 0.93 -1.10
N LEU A 164 5.92 1.00 0.23
CA LEU A 164 6.37 2.18 0.97
C LEU A 164 7.88 2.42 0.82
N ALA A 165 8.70 1.37 0.89
CA ALA A 165 10.13 1.50 0.70
C ALA A 165 10.48 1.95 -0.73
N SER A 166 9.76 1.46 -1.74
CA SER A 166 9.88 1.91 -3.14
C SER A 166 9.50 3.39 -3.29
N LEU A 167 8.41 3.81 -2.65
CA LEU A 167 7.96 5.20 -2.62
C LEU A 167 9.02 6.11 -1.99
N GLY A 168 9.62 5.70 -0.87
CA GLY A 168 10.69 6.44 -0.21
C GLY A 168 11.95 6.54 -1.06
N SER A 169 12.38 5.42 -1.63
CA SER A 169 13.51 5.34 -2.57
C SER A 169 13.31 6.28 -3.78
N TRP A 170 12.13 6.25 -4.39
CA TRP A 170 11.80 7.14 -5.50
C TRP A 170 11.84 8.62 -5.08
N LYS A 171 11.20 8.97 -3.96
CA LYS A 171 11.04 10.35 -3.52
C LYS A 171 12.37 11.02 -3.19
N TYR A 172 13.25 10.33 -2.49
CA TYR A 172 14.53 10.86 -2.02
C TYR A 172 15.73 10.41 -2.84
N LYS A 173 15.50 9.60 -3.90
CA LYS A 173 16.55 9.03 -4.77
C LYS A 173 17.63 8.28 -3.96
N LYS A 174 17.18 7.44 -3.04
CA LYS A 174 18.03 6.67 -2.13
C LYS A 174 17.93 5.16 -2.41
N PRO A 175 18.94 4.37 -2.04
CA PRO A 175 18.91 2.93 -2.24
C PRO A 175 17.72 2.24 -1.61
N LEU A 176 17.23 1.19 -2.26
CA LEU A 176 16.18 0.29 -1.78
C LEU A 176 16.79 -1.08 -1.49
N MET A 177 16.47 -1.64 -0.34
CA MET A 177 16.78 -3.01 0.05
C MET A 177 15.49 -3.76 0.38
N LEU A 178 15.48 -5.05 0.11
CA LEU A 178 14.37 -5.93 0.44
C LEU A 178 14.92 -7.20 1.10
N THR A 179 14.37 -7.55 2.25
CA THR A 179 14.61 -8.86 2.90
C THR A 179 13.28 -9.61 2.96
N GLU A 180 13.23 -10.76 2.31
CA GLU A 180 12.08 -11.66 2.36
C GLU A 180 12.27 -12.73 3.42
N HIS A 181 11.24 -12.98 4.21
CA HIS A 181 11.20 -14.00 5.26
C HIS A 181 10.29 -15.19 4.92
N GLY A 182 9.64 -15.13 3.77
CA GLY A 182 8.72 -16.15 3.26
C GLY A 182 8.38 -15.89 1.80
N ILE A 183 7.49 -16.70 1.26
CA ILE A 183 6.96 -16.48 -0.09
C ILE A 183 5.66 -15.66 0.03
N TYR A 184 5.79 -14.34 -0.02
CA TYR A 184 4.68 -13.39 0.18
C TYR A 184 3.46 -13.72 -0.68
N THR A 185 3.66 -14.05 -1.95
CA THR A 185 2.55 -14.39 -2.87
C THR A 185 1.72 -15.55 -2.35
N ARG A 186 2.36 -16.60 -1.82
CA ARG A 186 1.67 -17.78 -1.27
C ARG A 186 0.91 -17.43 0.02
N GLU A 187 1.52 -16.66 0.92
CA GLU A 187 0.88 -16.21 2.16
C GLU A 187 -0.33 -15.32 1.85
N ARG A 188 -0.19 -14.42 0.87
CA ARG A 188 -1.27 -13.51 0.47
C ARG A 188 -2.40 -14.23 -0.25
N GLU A 189 -2.09 -15.21 -1.06
CA GLU A 189 -3.09 -16.08 -1.71
C GLU A 189 -3.97 -16.79 -0.67
N GLU A 190 -3.35 -17.40 0.35
CA GLU A 190 -4.09 -18.04 1.45
C GLU A 190 -4.98 -17.06 2.22
N GLU A 191 -4.51 -15.84 2.46
CA GLU A 191 -5.30 -14.78 3.11
C GLU A 191 -6.51 -14.37 2.27
N ILE A 192 -6.32 -14.17 0.95
CA ILE A 192 -7.37 -13.76 0.02
C ILE A 192 -8.44 -14.84 -0.09
N ILE A 193 -8.05 -16.12 -0.22
CA ILE A 193 -8.98 -17.25 -0.27
C ILE A 193 -9.87 -17.33 0.98
N ARG A 194 -9.33 -16.93 2.13
CA ARG A 194 -10.07 -16.93 3.42
C ARG A 194 -10.84 -15.63 3.68
N ALA A 195 -10.64 -14.60 2.86
CA ALA A 195 -11.22 -13.30 3.10
C ALA A 195 -12.71 -13.26 2.72
N SER A 196 -13.58 -12.92 3.69
CA SER A 196 -15.03 -12.82 3.48
C SER A 196 -15.47 -11.65 2.58
N TRP A 197 -14.57 -10.71 2.29
CA TRP A 197 -14.84 -9.54 1.46
C TRP A 197 -14.46 -9.73 -0.01
N VAL A 198 -13.81 -10.86 -0.34
CA VAL A 198 -13.49 -11.25 -1.72
C VAL A 198 -14.61 -12.15 -2.22
N ALA A 199 -15.18 -11.83 -3.37
CA ALA A 199 -16.16 -12.70 -3.99
C ALA A 199 -15.51 -14.05 -4.38
N PRO A 200 -16.15 -15.21 -4.09
CA PRO A 200 -15.52 -16.53 -4.28
C PRO A 200 -15.07 -16.85 -5.70
N ALA A 201 -15.51 -16.06 -6.67
CA ALA A 201 -15.14 -16.21 -8.09
C ALA A 201 -13.96 -15.32 -8.54
N PHE A 202 -13.39 -14.52 -7.62
CA PHE A 202 -12.15 -13.79 -7.81
C PHE A 202 -10.98 -14.64 -7.35
#